data_9ec76a960d091d5c8684b7c4dbaa9460
#
_entry.id   9ec76a960d091d5c8684b7c4dbaa9460
#
_cell.length_a   1.000
_cell.length_b   1.000
_cell.length_c   1.000
_cell.angle_alpha   90.00
_cell.angle_beta   90.00
_cell.angle_gamma   90.00
#
_symmetry.space_group_name_H-M   'P 1'
#
loop_
_entity.id
_entity.type
_entity.pdbx_description
1 polymer ?
#
loop_
_entity_poly.entity_id
_entity_poly.type
_entity_poly.pdbx_seq_one_letter_code
_entity_poly.pdbx_strand_id
1 'polypeptide(L)'
;YEFIKRSIDIVMSLFLIILFSPIIVIVAIAIKLDSKGPILADTPQRVGKNGTLFKMYKFRSMIENAHELLRENPKFAQLYKDYKKGSYKLKDDPRITGVGHFIRKHSLDEVPQFFNILKGEMSLVGPRAYYPDELRDQQVRYPHTRESVKIVLSVRPGVTGFWQVS
;
A
#
# COMPACT_ATOMS: atom_id res chain seq x y z
N TYR A 1 -7.40 10.95 23.38
CA TYR A 1 -6.73 11.17 22.11
C TYR A 1 -7.14 10.16 21.03
N GLU A 2 -7.05 8.85 21.28
CA GLU A 2 -7.39 7.80 20.30
C GLU A 2 -8.84 7.88 19.79
N PHE A 3 -9.79 8.18 20.67
CA PHE A 3 -11.20 8.31 20.29
C PHE A 3 -11.44 9.48 19.34
N ILE A 4 -10.92 10.67 19.67
CA ILE A 4 -11.05 11.87 18.80
C ILE A 4 -10.39 11.62 17.45
N LYS A 5 -9.15 11.08 17.45
CA LYS A 5 -8.45 10.75 16.23
C LYS A 5 -9.24 9.77 15.37
N ARG A 6 -9.83 8.73 15.98
CA ARG A 6 -10.64 7.74 15.28
C ARG A 6 -11.90 8.36 14.66
N SER A 7 -12.57 9.25 15.37
CA SER A 7 -13.73 9.97 14.83
C SER A 7 -13.36 10.82 13.63
N ILE A 8 -12.24 11.55 13.70
CA ILE A 8 -11.71 12.33 12.57
C ILE A 8 -11.39 11.40 11.39
N ASP A 9 -10.70 10.28 11.62
CA ASP A 9 -10.35 9.31 10.58
C ASP A 9 -11.61 8.80 9.84
N ILE A 10 -12.68 8.48 10.58
CA ILE A 10 -13.94 7.98 9.99
C ILE A 10 -14.63 9.07 9.18
N VAL A 11 -14.85 10.25 9.78
CA VAL A 11 -15.59 11.35 9.14
C VAL A 11 -14.87 11.80 7.86
N MET A 12 -13.57 12.02 7.95
CA MET A 12 -12.77 12.43 6.80
C MET A 12 -12.70 11.35 5.72
N SER A 13 -12.60 10.07 6.09
CA SER A 13 -12.59 9.00 5.10
C SER A 13 -13.91 8.88 4.36
N LEU A 14 -15.04 9.01 5.06
CA LEU A 14 -16.37 9.03 4.43
C LEU A 14 -16.49 10.23 3.47
N PHE A 15 -16.09 11.41 3.90
CA PHE A 15 -16.09 12.60 3.07
C PHE A 15 -15.23 12.42 1.81
N LEU A 16 -14.00 11.89 1.97
CA LEU A 16 -13.09 11.65 0.84
C LEU A 16 -13.61 10.57 -0.11
N ILE A 17 -14.24 9.49 0.38
CA ILE A 17 -14.86 8.47 -0.48
C ILE A 17 -15.97 9.09 -1.32
N ILE A 18 -16.83 9.92 -0.73
CA ILE A 18 -17.91 10.60 -1.46
C ILE A 18 -17.32 11.56 -2.49
N LEU A 19 -16.36 12.39 -2.09
CA LEU A 19 -15.71 13.38 -2.96
C LEU A 19 -14.99 12.71 -4.14
N PHE A 20 -14.27 11.61 -3.90
CA PHE A 20 -13.54 10.89 -4.94
C PHE A 20 -14.39 9.85 -5.67
N SER A 21 -15.68 9.66 -5.32
CA SER A 21 -16.53 8.64 -5.94
C SER A 21 -16.59 8.72 -7.48
N PRO A 22 -16.69 9.89 -8.15
CA PRO A 22 -16.65 9.94 -9.61
C PRO A 22 -15.29 9.47 -10.16
N ILE A 23 -14.20 9.83 -9.50
CA ILE A 23 -12.84 9.45 -9.90
C ILE A 23 -12.65 7.95 -9.70
N ILE A 24 -13.17 7.38 -8.61
CA ILE A 24 -13.15 5.93 -8.34
C ILE A 24 -13.79 5.15 -9.50
N VAL A 25 -14.95 5.62 -9.98
CA VAL A 25 -15.66 4.98 -11.10
C VAL A 25 -14.85 5.08 -12.40
N ILE A 26 -14.34 6.27 -12.72
CA ILE A 26 -13.53 6.50 -13.93
C ILE A 26 -12.27 5.63 -13.91
N VAL A 27 -11.54 5.60 -12.80
CA VAL A 27 -10.33 4.79 -12.64
C VAL A 27 -10.66 3.30 -12.75
N ALA A 28 -11.75 2.84 -12.15
CA ALA A 28 -12.19 1.45 -12.23
C ALA A 28 -12.47 1.02 -13.68
N ILE A 29 -13.15 1.87 -14.45
CA ILE A 29 -13.42 1.62 -15.88
C ILE A 29 -12.10 1.63 -16.67
N ALA A 30 -11.22 2.61 -16.46
CA ALA A 30 -9.94 2.70 -17.14
C ALA A 30 -9.08 1.45 -16.91
N ILE A 31 -9.01 0.95 -15.67
CA ILE A 31 -8.29 -0.29 -15.34
C ILE A 31 -8.86 -1.50 -16.09
N LYS A 32 -10.19 -1.60 -16.20
CA LYS A 32 -10.85 -2.71 -16.92
C LYS A 32 -10.60 -2.68 -18.42
N LEU A 33 -10.49 -1.48 -19.00
CA LEU A 33 -10.19 -1.31 -20.42
C LEU A 33 -8.69 -1.51 -20.75
N ASP A 34 -7.82 -1.15 -19.81
CA ASP A 34 -6.36 -1.22 -19.98
C ASP A 34 -5.82 -2.66 -19.93
N SER A 35 -6.33 -3.49 -19.03
CA SER A 35 -5.84 -4.86 -18.85
C SER A 35 -6.86 -5.81 -18.24
N LYS A 36 -6.72 -7.11 -18.53
CA LYS A 36 -7.57 -8.16 -17.93
C LYS A 36 -7.30 -8.30 -16.43
N GLY A 37 -8.31 -8.71 -15.67
CA GLY A 37 -8.21 -9.00 -14.24
C GLY A 37 -9.07 -8.11 -13.34
N PRO A 38 -8.93 -8.19 -12.01
CA PRO A 38 -9.74 -7.44 -11.04
C PRO A 38 -9.39 -5.95 -11.02
N ILE A 39 -10.33 -5.11 -10.57
CA ILE A 39 -10.11 -3.65 -10.41
C ILE A 39 -9.16 -3.37 -9.25
N LEU A 40 -9.33 -4.09 -8.14
CA LEU A 40 -8.44 -4.00 -6.99
C LEU A 40 -7.24 -4.92 -7.18
N ALA A 41 -6.08 -4.45 -6.76
CA ALA A 41 -4.85 -5.23 -6.78
C ALA A 41 -4.91 -6.38 -5.77
N ASP A 42 -4.40 -7.54 -6.16
CA ASP A 42 -4.07 -8.58 -5.20
C ASP A 42 -2.72 -8.28 -4.56
N THR A 43 -2.76 -7.56 -3.43
CA THR A 43 -1.58 -7.15 -2.71
C THR A 43 -1.28 -8.11 -1.57
N PRO A 44 0.00 -8.43 -1.30
CA PRO A 44 0.37 -9.15 -0.09
C PRO A 44 -0.06 -8.40 1.16
N GLN A 45 -0.33 -9.16 2.22
CA GLN A 45 -0.72 -8.57 3.51
C GLN A 45 0.34 -7.62 4.06
N ARG A 46 -0.13 -6.64 4.82
CA ARG A 46 0.68 -5.64 5.50
C ARG A 46 0.57 -5.81 7.00
N VAL A 47 1.58 -5.32 7.71
CA VAL A 47 1.60 -5.28 9.17
C VAL A 47 0.89 -4.03 9.64
N GLY A 48 -0.14 -4.20 10.47
CA GLY A 48 -0.91 -3.16 11.11
C GLY A 48 -0.58 -2.97 12.59
N LYS A 49 -1.48 -2.32 13.31
CA LYS A 49 -1.33 -2.07 14.76
C LYS A 49 -1.16 -3.40 15.51
N ASN A 50 -0.22 -3.42 16.44
CA ASN A 50 0.13 -4.58 17.28
C ASN A 50 0.54 -5.83 16.48
N GLY A 51 1.05 -5.65 15.25
CA GLY A 51 1.50 -6.76 14.41
C GLY A 51 0.38 -7.51 13.70
N THR A 52 -0.87 -7.03 13.76
CA THR A 52 -1.99 -7.66 13.03
C THR A 52 -1.79 -7.56 11.52
N LEU A 53 -2.13 -8.61 10.80
CA LEU A 53 -2.03 -8.61 9.34
C LEU A 53 -3.34 -8.16 8.72
N PHE A 54 -3.24 -7.29 7.69
CA PHE A 54 -4.41 -6.83 6.95
C PHE A 54 -4.12 -6.73 5.46
N LYS A 55 -5.15 -6.80 4.62
CA LYS A 55 -5.07 -6.60 3.17
C LYS A 55 -5.28 -5.13 2.85
N MET A 56 -4.23 -4.47 2.39
CA MET A 56 -4.28 -3.06 2.00
C MET A 56 -4.95 -2.91 0.63
N TYR A 57 -6.07 -2.20 0.56
CA TYR A 57 -6.79 -1.98 -0.69
C TYR A 57 -6.06 -0.97 -1.57
N LYS A 58 -5.86 -1.34 -2.82
CA LYS A 58 -5.33 -0.47 -3.87
C LYS A 58 -6.01 -0.75 -5.20
N PHE A 59 -6.13 0.23 -6.05
CA PHE A 59 -6.42 -0.04 -7.44
C PHE A 59 -5.27 -0.79 -8.10
N ARG A 60 -5.60 -1.68 -9.03
CA ARG A 60 -4.61 -2.40 -9.80
C ARG A 60 -3.89 -1.46 -10.76
N SER A 61 -2.60 -1.30 -10.56
CA SER A 61 -1.68 -0.52 -11.38
C SER A 61 -0.66 -1.38 -12.12
N MET A 62 -0.73 -2.69 -11.94
CA MET A 62 0.18 -3.67 -12.52
C MET A 62 -0.60 -4.76 -13.25
N ILE A 63 0.11 -5.53 -14.08
CA ILE A 63 -0.41 -6.75 -14.68
C ILE A 63 -0.91 -7.72 -13.61
N GLU A 64 -1.79 -8.63 -14.01
CA GLU A 64 -2.30 -9.67 -13.10
C GLU A 64 -1.15 -10.51 -12.51
N ASN A 65 -1.27 -10.92 -11.25
CA ASN A 65 -0.30 -11.72 -10.51
C ASN A 65 1.13 -11.12 -10.48
N ALA A 66 1.26 -9.80 -10.59
CA ALA A 66 2.56 -9.11 -10.66
C ALA A 66 3.49 -9.41 -9.48
N HIS A 67 2.95 -9.68 -8.27
CA HIS A 67 3.75 -10.03 -7.09
C HIS A 67 4.28 -11.47 -7.16
N GLU A 68 3.45 -12.40 -7.58
CA GLU A 68 3.82 -13.80 -7.78
C GLU A 68 4.85 -13.94 -8.93
N LEU A 69 4.57 -13.30 -10.07
CA LEU A 69 5.50 -13.26 -11.20
C LEU A 69 6.89 -12.73 -10.81
N LEU A 70 6.96 -11.70 -9.96
CA LEU A 70 8.24 -11.17 -9.51
C LEU A 70 9.03 -12.17 -8.67
N ARG A 71 8.35 -12.99 -7.86
CA ARG A 71 8.98 -13.92 -6.93
C ARG A 71 9.34 -15.27 -7.56
N GLU A 72 8.50 -15.76 -8.44
CA GLU A 72 8.54 -17.14 -8.93
C GLU A 72 9.07 -17.27 -10.36
N ASN A 73 8.93 -16.24 -11.19
CA ASN A 73 9.39 -16.31 -12.58
C ASN A 73 10.90 -16.06 -12.67
N PRO A 74 11.69 -17.03 -13.18
CA PRO A 74 13.15 -16.90 -13.34
C PRO A 74 13.59 -15.67 -14.13
N LYS A 75 12.77 -15.20 -15.10
CA LYS A 75 13.04 -13.99 -15.89
C LYS A 75 13.10 -12.73 -15.03
N PHE A 76 12.44 -12.71 -13.89
CA PHE A 76 12.42 -11.60 -12.95
C PHE A 76 13.37 -11.77 -11.75
N ALA A 77 14.20 -12.80 -11.73
CA ALA A 77 15.09 -13.07 -10.59
C ALA A 77 16.04 -11.89 -10.27
N GLN A 78 16.60 -11.24 -11.31
CA GLN A 78 17.44 -10.04 -11.10
C GLN A 78 16.60 -8.86 -10.61
N LEU A 79 15.42 -8.63 -11.20
CA LEU A 79 14.49 -7.58 -10.79
C LEU A 79 14.03 -7.76 -9.34
N TYR A 80 13.85 -9.00 -8.89
CA TYR A 80 13.52 -9.30 -7.49
C TYR A 80 14.65 -8.94 -6.53
N LYS A 81 15.91 -9.20 -6.92
CA LYS A 81 17.08 -8.78 -6.12
C LYS A 81 17.15 -7.26 -6.00
N ASP A 82 16.92 -6.55 -7.10
CA ASP A 82 16.95 -5.09 -7.12
C ASP A 82 15.77 -4.50 -6.31
N TYR A 83 14.58 -5.11 -6.40
CA TYR A 83 13.42 -4.78 -5.58
C TYR A 83 13.72 -4.87 -4.07
N LYS A 84 14.36 -5.95 -3.62
CA LYS A 84 14.76 -6.10 -2.20
C LYS A 84 15.83 -5.09 -1.77
N LYS A 85 16.82 -4.83 -2.63
CA LYS A 85 17.85 -3.80 -2.39
C LYS A 85 17.28 -2.39 -2.33
N GLY A 86 16.30 -2.09 -3.19
CA GLY A 86 15.62 -0.79 -3.30
C GLY A 86 14.49 -0.58 -2.26
N SER A 87 14.58 -1.20 -1.09
CA SER A 87 13.55 -1.07 -0.03
C SER A 87 12.15 -1.39 -0.55
N TYR A 88 12.04 -2.46 -1.31
CA TYR A 88 10.79 -2.93 -1.91
C TYR A 88 10.14 -1.94 -2.89
N LYS A 89 10.99 -1.14 -3.56
CA LYS A 89 10.60 -0.25 -4.66
C LYS A 89 11.52 -0.44 -5.87
N LEU A 90 10.96 -0.28 -7.06
CA LEU A 90 11.70 -0.23 -8.32
C LEU A 90 11.47 1.13 -8.98
N LYS A 91 12.52 1.69 -9.57
CA LYS A 91 12.44 2.95 -10.30
C LYS A 91 11.67 2.76 -11.62
N ASP A 92 12.04 1.71 -12.36
CA ASP A 92 11.38 1.32 -13.60
C ASP A 92 10.87 -0.12 -13.45
N ASP A 93 9.57 -0.27 -13.29
CA ASP A 93 8.93 -1.57 -13.06
C ASP A 93 8.14 -1.98 -14.30
N PRO A 94 8.60 -2.98 -15.07
CA PRO A 94 7.97 -3.40 -16.32
C PRO A 94 6.58 -4.02 -16.14
N ARG A 95 6.17 -4.27 -14.91
CA ARG A 95 4.86 -4.84 -14.58
C ARG A 95 3.76 -3.78 -14.50
N ILE A 96 4.12 -2.49 -14.51
CA ILE A 96 3.15 -1.39 -14.42
C ILE A 96 2.47 -1.24 -15.78
N THR A 97 1.13 -1.14 -15.78
CA THR A 97 0.33 -0.95 -16.98
C THR A 97 0.30 0.52 -17.42
N GLY A 98 -0.21 0.82 -18.61
CA GLY A 98 -0.32 2.20 -19.10
C GLY A 98 -1.16 3.08 -18.18
N VAL A 99 -2.36 2.65 -17.82
CA VAL A 99 -3.21 3.32 -16.82
C VAL A 99 -2.54 3.30 -15.44
N GLY A 100 -1.82 2.21 -15.12
CA GLY A 100 -1.07 2.06 -13.88
C GLY A 100 -0.05 3.17 -13.66
N HIS A 101 0.70 3.56 -14.69
CA HIS A 101 1.64 4.69 -14.60
C HIS A 101 0.94 6.00 -14.24
N PHE A 102 -0.22 6.28 -14.86
CA PHE A 102 -0.98 7.49 -14.57
C PHE A 102 -1.53 7.50 -13.14
N ILE A 103 -2.21 6.43 -12.70
CA ILE A 103 -2.81 6.41 -11.36
C ILE A 103 -1.76 6.43 -10.24
N ARG A 104 -0.60 5.80 -10.43
CA ARG A 104 0.52 5.85 -9.47
C ARG A 104 1.15 7.23 -9.40
N LYS A 105 1.35 7.89 -10.55
CA LYS A 105 1.89 9.26 -10.59
C LYS A 105 1.05 10.24 -9.78
N HIS A 106 -0.28 10.04 -9.75
CA HIS A 106 -1.21 10.91 -9.03
C HIS A 106 -1.71 10.31 -7.71
N SER A 107 -1.12 9.19 -7.24
CA SER A 107 -1.51 8.47 -6.02
C SER A 107 -2.98 8.05 -5.98
N LEU A 108 -3.63 7.97 -7.14
CA LEU A 108 -5.02 7.54 -7.26
C LEU A 108 -5.19 6.05 -6.94
N ASP A 109 -4.14 5.25 -7.13
CA ASP A 109 -4.12 3.84 -6.77
C ASP A 109 -4.34 3.61 -5.25
N GLU A 110 -4.11 4.62 -4.43
CA GLU A 110 -4.22 4.54 -2.97
C GLU A 110 -5.61 4.93 -2.43
N VAL A 111 -6.48 5.52 -3.26
CA VAL A 111 -7.82 5.96 -2.84
C VAL A 111 -8.65 4.84 -2.16
N PRO A 112 -8.60 3.55 -2.61
CA PRO A 112 -9.30 2.48 -1.91
C PRO A 112 -8.86 2.23 -0.47
N GLN A 113 -7.71 2.75 -0.02
CA GLN A 113 -7.26 2.62 1.38
C GLN A 113 -8.19 3.35 2.37
N PHE A 114 -9.00 4.30 1.94
CA PHE A 114 -10.02 4.90 2.79
C PHE A 114 -11.00 3.86 3.35
N PHE A 115 -11.25 2.77 2.63
CA PHE A 115 -12.04 1.64 3.17
C PHE A 115 -11.28 0.88 4.28
N ASN A 116 -9.94 0.77 4.21
CA ASN A 116 -9.15 0.22 5.32
C ASN A 116 -9.24 1.11 6.57
N ILE A 117 -9.30 2.44 6.39
CA ILE A 117 -9.52 3.35 7.51
C ILE A 117 -10.89 3.09 8.14
N LEU A 118 -11.96 3.01 7.35
CA LEU A 118 -13.29 2.73 7.88
C LEU A 118 -13.36 1.40 8.64
N LYS A 119 -12.64 0.37 8.17
CA LYS A 119 -12.50 -0.91 8.86
C LYS A 119 -11.68 -0.84 10.16
N GLY A 120 -10.92 0.23 10.39
CA GLY A 120 -10.05 0.39 11.55
C GLY A 120 -8.66 -0.24 11.41
N GLU A 121 -8.30 -0.69 10.20
CA GLU A 121 -7.01 -1.28 9.88
C GLU A 121 -5.93 -0.21 9.67
N MET A 122 -6.34 0.97 9.19
CA MET A 122 -5.48 2.12 8.89
C MET A 122 -6.01 3.41 9.53
N SER A 123 -5.22 4.46 9.41
CA SER A 123 -5.51 5.86 9.76
C SER A 123 -5.19 6.76 8.56
N LEU A 124 -5.69 7.99 8.54
CA LEU A 124 -5.28 8.99 7.54
C LEU A 124 -3.78 9.27 7.65
N VAL A 125 -3.33 9.59 8.86
CA VAL A 125 -1.92 9.91 9.15
C VAL A 125 -1.36 8.87 10.10
N GLY A 126 -0.24 8.26 9.72
CA GLY A 126 0.45 7.25 10.51
C GLY A 126 1.74 6.76 9.86
N PRO A 127 2.45 5.83 10.49
CA PRO A 127 3.64 5.22 9.91
C PRO A 127 3.29 4.39 8.66
N ARG A 128 4.31 4.09 7.85
CA ARG A 128 4.16 3.24 6.68
C ARG A 128 3.69 1.83 7.06
N ALA A 129 2.77 1.28 6.27
CA ALA A 129 2.38 -0.13 6.36
C ALA A 129 3.45 -1.01 5.69
N TYR A 130 4.26 -1.71 6.48
CA TYR A 130 5.35 -2.57 6.02
C TYR A 130 4.86 -3.95 5.59
N TYR A 131 5.62 -4.62 4.71
CA TYR A 131 5.47 -6.06 4.50
C TYR A 131 6.06 -6.83 5.69
N PRO A 132 5.53 -8.02 6.03
CA PRO A 132 6.09 -8.84 7.12
C PRO A 132 7.56 -9.22 6.89
N ASP A 133 7.93 -9.56 5.65
CA ASP A 133 9.30 -9.88 5.27
C ASP A 133 10.21 -8.64 5.28
N GLU A 134 9.71 -7.47 4.85
CA GLU A 134 10.41 -6.19 4.92
C GLU A 134 10.82 -5.86 6.36
N LEU A 135 9.88 -5.95 7.31
CA LEU A 135 10.16 -5.70 8.73
C LEU A 135 11.16 -6.70 9.30
N ARG A 136 11.05 -7.98 8.95
CA ARG A 136 11.99 -9.00 9.39
C ARG A 136 13.39 -8.75 8.86
N ASP A 137 13.53 -8.52 7.55
CA ASP A 137 14.80 -8.23 6.90
C ASP A 137 15.45 -6.96 7.51
N GLN A 138 14.64 -5.96 7.83
CA GLN A 138 15.09 -4.71 8.44
C GLN A 138 15.59 -4.93 9.88
N GLN A 139 14.88 -5.71 10.69
CA GLN A 139 15.30 -6.03 12.06
C GLN A 139 16.55 -6.93 12.12
N VAL A 140 16.75 -7.79 11.12
CA VAL A 140 17.99 -8.58 10.99
C VAL A 140 19.16 -7.67 10.62
N ARG A 141 18.95 -6.73 9.69
CA ARG A 141 19.98 -5.79 9.22
C ARG A 141 20.32 -4.72 10.28
N TYR A 142 19.32 -4.26 11.04
CA TYR A 142 19.42 -3.20 12.02
C TYR A 142 18.81 -3.61 13.37
N PRO A 143 19.46 -4.50 14.16
CA PRO A 143 18.90 -5.02 15.41
C PRO A 143 18.59 -3.95 16.46
N HIS A 144 19.31 -2.82 16.44
CA HIS A 144 19.11 -1.70 17.34
C HIS A 144 17.78 -0.95 17.14
N THR A 145 17.08 -1.19 16.02
CA THR A 145 15.79 -0.54 15.71
C THR A 145 14.58 -1.25 16.30
N ARG A 146 14.75 -2.35 17.03
CA ARG A 146 13.64 -3.17 17.55
C ARG A 146 12.66 -2.37 18.40
N GLU A 147 13.15 -1.51 19.29
CA GLU A 147 12.28 -0.68 20.12
C GLU A 147 11.51 0.35 19.28
N SER A 148 12.16 0.97 18.31
CA SER A 148 11.49 1.89 17.36
C SER A 148 10.40 1.18 16.58
N VAL A 149 10.63 -0.06 16.14
CA VAL A 149 9.60 -0.87 15.45
C VAL A 149 8.41 -1.14 16.37
N LYS A 150 8.61 -1.45 17.65
CA LYS A 150 7.50 -1.62 18.61
C LYS A 150 6.66 -0.35 18.73
N ILE A 151 7.31 0.82 18.80
CA ILE A 151 6.61 2.13 18.83
C ILE A 151 5.81 2.33 17.54
N VAL A 152 6.41 2.08 16.38
CA VAL A 152 5.73 2.19 15.08
C VAL A 152 4.51 1.28 15.02
N LEU A 153 4.63 0.04 15.50
CA LEU A 153 3.53 -0.94 15.50
C LEU A 153 2.48 -0.70 16.60
N SER A 154 2.72 0.20 17.55
CA SER A 154 1.72 0.53 18.60
C SER A 154 0.55 1.36 18.07
N VAL A 155 0.68 1.94 16.87
CA VAL A 155 -0.33 2.76 16.22
C VAL A 155 -0.77 2.16 14.87
N ARG A 156 -1.91 2.64 14.34
CA ARG A 156 -2.35 2.24 12.99
C ARG A 156 -1.45 2.84 11.93
N PRO A 157 -1.10 2.07 10.86
CA PRO A 157 -0.42 2.63 9.71
C PRO A 157 -1.29 3.67 9.00
N GLY A 158 -0.64 4.68 8.40
CA GLY A 158 -1.31 5.75 7.69
C GLY A 158 -1.34 5.57 6.18
N VAL A 159 -2.33 6.20 5.54
CA VAL A 159 -2.33 6.43 4.09
C VAL A 159 -1.24 7.44 3.75
N THR A 160 -1.07 8.45 4.61
CA THR A 160 0.03 9.43 4.52
C THR A 160 0.79 9.55 5.84
N GLY A 161 1.95 10.20 5.80
CA GLY A 161 2.79 10.43 6.97
C GLY A 161 4.16 11.00 6.59
N PHE A 162 5.00 11.28 7.57
CA PHE A 162 6.36 11.81 7.35
C PHE A 162 7.20 10.95 6.38
N TRP A 163 6.96 9.67 6.32
CA TRP A 163 7.65 8.73 5.44
C TRP A 163 7.41 8.97 3.93
N GLN A 164 6.44 9.82 3.57
CA GLN A 164 6.17 10.20 2.17
C GLN A 164 6.90 11.47 1.74
N VAL A 165 7.31 12.30 2.70
CA VAL A 165 7.91 13.63 2.44
C VAL A 165 9.38 13.72 2.89
N SER A 166 9.92 12.63 3.44
CA SER A 166 11.33 12.51 3.89
C SER A 166 12.21 11.88 2.82
#